data_18300022b9c4d224fce827998d277817
#
_entry.id   18300022b9c4d224fce827998d277817
#
_cell.length_a   1.000
_cell.length_b   1.000
_cell.length_c   1.000
_cell.angle_alpha   90.00
_cell.angle_beta   90.00
_cell.angle_gamma   90.00
#
_symmetry.space_group_name_H-M   'P 1'
#
loop_
_entity.id
_entity.type
_entity.pdbx_description
1 polymer ?
#
loop_
_entity_poly.entity_id
_entity_poly.type
_entity_poly.pdbx_seq_one_letter_code
_entity_poly.pdbx_strand_id
1 'polypeptide(L)'
;ATTSFKLLVNINEPPVLSSNFRGAYCPLSEIKIAENFTITDSDDTGLDFFTVQISSGYSNPEDILILTGTHPNITSTWNTTEGKLTLEPIAPATQILFSDLQSAVREVVFTSTNPNISGERFFSFTIGDANYLPSTDHFYIFKENNLVTWSDAKILAEASTYYGLQGYLVTILSEEESVISAEQITGTGWIGASDEDNEGEWKWMSGPESGTIFWN
;
A
#
# COMPACT_ATOMS: atom_id res chain seq x y z
N ALA A 1 -35.06 -5.69 -41.87
CA ALA A 1 -34.91 -4.79 -40.72
C ALA A 1 -33.56 -5.08 -40.07
N THR A 2 -32.70 -4.06 -39.93
CA THR A 2 -31.39 -4.20 -39.27
C THR A 2 -31.52 -3.57 -37.88
N THR A 3 -31.19 -4.32 -36.85
CA THR A 3 -31.14 -3.83 -35.48
C THR A 3 -29.66 -3.69 -35.11
N SER A 4 -29.22 -2.49 -34.76
CA SER A 4 -27.89 -2.25 -34.22
C SER A 4 -27.99 -1.99 -32.71
N PHE A 5 -27.01 -2.53 -31.93
CA PHE A 5 -26.86 -2.23 -30.52
C PHE A 5 -25.42 -1.75 -30.27
N LYS A 6 -25.26 -0.87 -29.30
CA LYS A 6 -23.96 -0.40 -28.86
C LYS A 6 -23.64 -1.16 -27.57
N LEU A 7 -22.57 -1.93 -27.59
CA LEU A 7 -21.95 -2.46 -26.36
C LEU A 7 -21.03 -1.35 -25.82
N LEU A 8 -21.33 -0.83 -24.65
CA LEU A 8 -20.40 -0.02 -23.87
C LEU A 8 -19.55 -0.98 -23.06
N VAL A 9 -18.26 -1.01 -23.33
CA VAL A 9 -17.29 -1.62 -22.44
C VAL A 9 -16.92 -0.50 -21.46
N ASN A 10 -17.40 -0.62 -20.21
CA ASN A 10 -16.96 0.26 -19.14
C ASN A 10 -15.55 -0.21 -18.76
N ILE A 11 -14.56 0.66 -18.95
CA ILE A 11 -13.20 0.45 -18.46
C ILE A 11 -13.20 1.10 -17.09
N ASN A 12 -13.01 0.30 -16.04
CA ASN A 12 -12.86 0.81 -14.68
C ASN A 12 -11.70 1.80 -14.63
N GLU A 13 -11.95 3.02 -14.17
CA GLU A 13 -10.93 4.03 -13.94
C GLU A 13 -10.50 3.99 -12.46
N PRO A 14 -9.22 4.20 -12.13
CA PRO A 14 -8.80 4.22 -10.74
C PRO A 14 -9.30 5.48 -10.03
N PRO A 15 -9.70 5.39 -8.75
CA PRO A 15 -10.02 6.54 -7.94
C PRO A 15 -8.87 7.54 -7.82
N VAL A 16 -9.19 8.83 -7.80
CA VAL A 16 -8.24 9.91 -7.59
C VAL A 16 -8.25 10.31 -6.12
N LEU A 17 -7.10 10.17 -5.47
CA LEU A 17 -6.88 10.57 -4.08
C LEU A 17 -6.17 11.91 -4.03
N SER A 18 -6.52 12.77 -3.07
CA SER A 18 -5.79 13.99 -2.77
C SER A 18 -5.75 14.24 -1.27
N SER A 19 -4.56 14.53 -0.76
CA SER A 19 -4.32 15.03 0.60
C SER A 19 -3.03 15.83 0.61
N ASN A 20 -2.97 16.89 1.40
CA ASN A 20 -1.76 17.68 1.58
C ASN A 20 -1.63 18.09 3.05
N PHE A 21 -1.03 17.24 3.85
CA PHE A 21 -0.76 17.54 5.25
C PHE A 21 0.74 17.75 5.46
N ARG A 22 1.08 18.84 6.15
CA ARG A 22 2.39 19.05 6.76
C ARG A 22 2.16 19.69 8.11
N GLY A 23 2.53 18.99 9.18
CA GLY A 23 2.32 19.46 10.54
C GLY A 23 3.50 19.13 11.44
N ALA A 24 3.61 19.86 12.57
CA ALA A 24 4.53 19.52 13.64
C ALA A 24 3.77 18.71 14.69
N TYR A 25 4.34 17.59 15.08
CA TYR A 25 3.79 16.71 16.11
C TYR A 25 4.37 17.08 17.47
N CYS A 26 3.50 17.23 18.47
CA CYS A 26 3.90 17.36 19.87
C CYS A 26 3.93 15.99 20.51
N PRO A 27 5.05 15.56 21.16
CA PRO A 27 5.11 14.25 21.80
C PRO A 27 3.94 13.98 22.74
N LEU A 28 3.45 12.73 22.72
CA LEU A 28 2.32 12.26 23.54
C LEU A 28 0.98 12.97 23.28
N SER A 29 0.83 13.65 22.15
CA SER A 29 -0.45 14.22 21.69
C SER A 29 -1.06 13.37 20.56
N GLU A 30 -2.17 13.83 20.03
CA GLU A 30 -2.78 13.32 18.81
C GLU A 30 -2.77 14.40 17.74
N ILE A 31 -2.55 14.02 16.48
CA ILE A 31 -2.63 14.93 15.34
C ILE A 31 -3.38 14.27 14.20
N LYS A 32 -4.36 14.96 13.63
CA LYS A 32 -5.04 14.51 12.41
C LYS A 32 -4.08 14.61 11.24
N ILE A 33 -3.98 13.54 10.45
CA ILE A 33 -2.97 13.44 9.38
C ILE A 33 -3.52 13.79 7.99
N ALA A 34 -4.85 13.93 7.85
CA ALA A 34 -5.48 14.05 6.54
C ALA A 34 -6.80 14.85 6.56
N GLU A 35 -6.86 15.98 7.28
CA GLU A 35 -8.09 16.81 7.44
C GLU A 35 -8.72 17.25 6.10
N ASN A 36 -7.94 17.35 5.04
CA ASN A 36 -8.38 17.75 3.71
C ASN A 36 -8.41 16.60 2.69
N PHE A 37 -8.38 15.35 3.16
CA PHE A 37 -8.45 14.19 2.29
C PHE A 37 -9.70 14.20 1.41
N THR A 38 -9.52 13.92 0.12
CA THR A 38 -10.61 13.71 -0.84
C THR A 38 -10.34 12.46 -1.67
N ILE A 39 -11.41 11.80 -2.06
CA ILE A 39 -11.42 10.70 -3.02
C ILE A 39 -12.56 10.95 -4.02
N THR A 40 -12.26 10.80 -5.29
CA THR A 40 -13.24 10.91 -6.38
C THR A 40 -12.99 9.82 -7.40
N ASP A 41 -14.06 9.35 -8.01
CA ASP A 41 -14.04 8.36 -9.07
C ASP A 41 -15.14 8.71 -10.08
N SER A 42 -14.94 8.34 -11.35
CA SER A 42 -15.87 8.64 -12.44
C SER A 42 -16.95 7.56 -12.62
N ASP A 43 -16.70 6.35 -12.16
CA ASP A 43 -17.55 5.17 -12.40
C ASP A 43 -17.83 4.35 -11.15
N ASP A 44 -17.09 4.53 -10.06
CA ASP A 44 -17.33 3.91 -8.76
C ASP A 44 -17.82 4.90 -7.69
N THR A 45 -18.51 4.39 -6.67
CA THR A 45 -19.03 5.19 -5.54
C THR A 45 -18.48 4.76 -4.18
N GLY A 46 -17.68 3.71 -4.13
CA GLY A 46 -17.12 3.14 -2.90
C GLY A 46 -16.01 2.15 -3.17
N LEU A 47 -15.37 1.69 -2.10
CA LEU A 47 -14.26 0.73 -2.10
C LEU A 47 -14.55 -0.42 -1.15
N ASP A 48 -13.98 -1.60 -1.44
CA ASP A 48 -14.07 -2.78 -0.58
C ASP A 48 -13.29 -2.57 0.73
N PHE A 49 -12.14 -1.90 0.68
CA PHE A 49 -11.36 -1.47 1.84
C PHE A 49 -10.36 -0.37 1.46
N PHE A 50 -9.83 0.30 2.47
CA PHE A 50 -8.88 1.40 2.31
C PHE A 50 -7.82 1.33 3.41
N THR A 51 -6.59 1.68 3.07
CA THR A 51 -5.46 1.58 3.97
C THR A 51 -4.79 2.94 4.18
N VAL A 52 -4.48 3.24 5.42
CA VAL A 52 -3.62 4.35 5.84
C VAL A 52 -2.38 3.75 6.50
N GLN A 53 -1.19 4.06 6.00
CA GLN A 53 0.07 3.48 6.47
C GLN A 53 1.06 4.57 6.89
N ILE A 54 1.87 4.31 7.92
CA ILE A 54 3.10 5.05 8.17
C ILE A 54 4.17 4.44 7.27
N SER A 55 4.31 4.99 6.06
CA SER A 55 5.10 4.40 4.98
C SER A 55 6.60 4.66 5.09
N SER A 56 7.02 5.62 5.92
CA SER A 56 8.43 5.85 6.24
C SER A 56 8.56 6.47 7.62
N GLY A 57 9.65 6.13 8.31
CA GLY A 57 9.99 6.61 9.65
C GLY A 57 9.18 5.95 10.78
N TYR A 58 8.45 4.88 10.50
CA TYR A 58 7.66 4.15 11.51
C TYR A 58 8.52 3.63 12.66
N SER A 59 8.07 3.86 13.89
CA SER A 59 8.69 3.32 15.10
C SER A 59 7.76 2.31 15.78
N ASN A 60 7.99 1.03 15.53
CA ASN A 60 7.23 -0.07 16.10
C ASN A 60 7.73 -0.40 17.53
N PRO A 61 6.85 -0.54 18.54
CA PRO A 61 5.40 -0.39 18.53
C PRO A 61 4.88 0.98 18.99
N GLU A 62 5.73 1.99 19.04
CA GLU A 62 5.45 3.27 19.68
C GLU A 62 4.45 4.14 18.90
N ASP A 63 4.57 4.12 17.57
CA ASP A 63 3.73 4.90 16.66
C ASP A 63 2.43 4.17 16.35
N ILE A 64 1.32 4.88 16.33
CA ILE A 64 -0.02 4.30 16.16
C ILE A 64 -0.88 5.23 15.30
N LEU A 65 -1.66 4.65 14.39
CA LEU A 65 -2.78 5.33 13.74
C LEU A 65 -4.10 4.87 14.35
N ILE A 66 -4.98 5.80 14.61
CA ILE A 66 -6.27 5.54 15.24
C ILE A 66 -7.36 6.24 14.43
N LEU A 67 -8.42 5.51 14.08
CA LEU A 67 -9.67 6.12 13.61
C LEU A 67 -10.44 6.64 14.84
N THR A 68 -10.59 7.95 14.92
CA THR A 68 -11.37 8.62 15.97
C THR A 68 -12.78 8.92 15.50
N GLY A 69 -13.65 9.37 16.42
CA GLY A 69 -15.04 9.72 16.08
C GLY A 69 -15.97 8.51 15.99
N THR A 70 -17.10 8.69 15.31
CA THR A 70 -18.12 7.65 15.13
C THR A 70 -18.40 7.44 13.65
N HIS A 71 -18.10 6.26 13.17
CA HIS A 71 -18.26 5.85 11.76
C HIS A 71 -19.10 4.58 11.70
N PRO A 72 -20.45 4.69 11.67
CA PRO A 72 -21.35 3.54 11.85
C PRO A 72 -21.24 2.48 10.74
N ASN A 73 -20.67 2.84 9.59
CA ASN A 73 -20.53 1.95 8.42
C ASN A 73 -19.10 1.42 8.22
N ILE A 74 -18.15 1.83 9.08
CA ILE A 74 -16.73 1.52 8.93
C ILE A 74 -16.18 0.90 10.20
N THR A 75 -15.46 -0.19 10.06
CA THR A 75 -14.57 -0.74 11.09
C THR A 75 -13.12 -0.45 10.74
N SER A 76 -12.25 -0.41 11.74
CA SER A 76 -10.81 -0.20 11.54
C SER A 76 -9.99 -1.25 12.28
N THR A 77 -8.91 -1.70 11.65
CA THR A 77 -7.96 -2.65 12.21
C THR A 77 -6.55 -2.10 12.10
N TRP A 78 -5.83 -2.02 13.22
CA TRP A 78 -4.44 -1.60 13.27
C TRP A 78 -3.50 -2.81 13.23
N ASN A 79 -2.58 -2.82 12.27
CA ASN A 79 -1.48 -3.78 12.20
C ASN A 79 -0.18 -3.12 12.68
N THR A 80 0.24 -3.48 13.89
CA THR A 80 1.45 -2.92 14.52
C THR A 80 2.73 -3.32 13.77
N THR A 81 2.77 -4.49 13.13
CA THR A 81 3.96 -4.94 12.40
C THR A 81 4.19 -4.08 11.16
N GLU A 82 3.13 -3.75 10.43
CA GLU A 82 3.21 -3.02 9.17
C GLU A 82 3.04 -1.50 9.32
N GLY A 83 2.69 -1.00 10.52
CA GLY A 83 2.33 0.40 10.70
C GLY A 83 1.09 0.82 9.89
N LYS A 84 0.11 -0.07 9.76
CA LYS A 84 -0.99 0.00 8.80
C LYS A 84 -2.35 -0.01 9.50
N LEU A 85 -3.18 0.97 9.20
CA LEU A 85 -4.58 1.06 9.60
C LEU A 85 -5.47 0.72 8.41
N THR A 86 -6.19 -0.40 8.49
CA THR A 86 -7.16 -0.82 7.46
C THR A 86 -8.55 -0.37 7.85
N LEU A 87 -9.27 0.23 6.91
CA LEU A 87 -10.68 0.61 7.03
C LEU A 87 -11.51 -0.31 6.15
N GLU A 88 -12.55 -0.94 6.73
CA GLU A 88 -13.39 -1.92 6.07
C GLU A 88 -14.87 -1.61 6.30
N PRO A 89 -15.78 -1.99 5.38
CA PRO A 89 -17.21 -1.83 5.60
C PRO A 89 -17.71 -2.77 6.69
N ILE A 90 -18.68 -2.32 7.47
CA ILE A 90 -19.37 -3.18 8.43
C ILE A 90 -20.45 -3.97 7.70
N ALA A 91 -20.46 -5.29 7.88
CA ALA A 91 -21.48 -6.16 7.31
C ALA A 91 -22.90 -5.70 7.67
N PRO A 92 -23.89 -5.79 6.75
CA PRO A 92 -23.87 -6.50 5.46
C PRO A 92 -23.32 -5.69 4.27
N ALA A 93 -22.82 -4.46 4.48
CA ALA A 93 -22.21 -3.69 3.41
C ALA A 93 -20.93 -4.39 2.91
N THR A 94 -20.71 -4.34 1.60
CA THR A 94 -19.52 -4.90 0.94
C THR A 94 -18.55 -3.81 0.51
N GLN A 95 -18.97 -2.53 0.57
CA GLN A 95 -18.16 -1.39 0.20
C GLN A 95 -18.34 -0.23 1.18
N ILE A 96 -17.29 0.55 1.36
CA ILE A 96 -17.32 1.85 2.03
C ILE A 96 -17.65 2.89 0.97
N LEU A 97 -18.73 3.63 1.13
CA LEU A 97 -19.05 4.76 0.25
C LEU A 97 -17.97 5.85 0.36
N PHE A 98 -17.62 6.51 -0.72
CA PHE A 98 -16.60 7.58 -0.72
C PHE A 98 -16.90 8.71 0.26
N SER A 99 -18.18 9.06 0.47
CA SER A 99 -18.58 10.05 1.47
C SER A 99 -18.22 9.65 2.91
N ASP A 100 -18.45 8.38 3.25
CA ASP A 100 -18.16 7.82 4.57
C ASP A 100 -16.64 7.68 4.73
N LEU A 101 -15.95 7.20 3.69
CA LEU A 101 -14.49 7.07 3.66
C LEU A 101 -13.80 8.42 3.86
N GLN A 102 -14.22 9.47 3.15
CA GLN A 102 -13.65 10.80 3.33
C GLN A 102 -13.83 11.30 4.77
N SER A 103 -15.02 11.07 5.35
CA SER A 103 -15.29 11.45 6.73
C SER A 103 -14.38 10.69 7.70
N ALA A 104 -14.20 9.39 7.49
CA ALA A 104 -13.36 8.54 8.34
C ALA A 104 -11.88 8.92 8.23
N VAL A 105 -11.34 9.03 7.02
CA VAL A 105 -9.91 9.33 6.81
C VAL A 105 -9.52 10.68 7.41
N ARG A 106 -10.42 11.69 7.37
CA ARG A 106 -10.21 13.00 8.00
C ARG A 106 -10.17 12.95 9.53
N GLU A 107 -10.67 11.89 10.13
CA GLU A 107 -10.65 11.65 11.58
C GLU A 107 -9.54 10.67 12.01
N VAL A 108 -8.69 10.21 11.08
CA VAL A 108 -7.50 9.41 11.43
C VAL A 108 -6.48 10.31 12.09
N VAL A 109 -6.03 9.91 13.28
CA VAL A 109 -4.97 10.58 14.03
C VAL A 109 -3.74 9.71 14.12
N PHE A 110 -2.59 10.38 14.13
CA PHE A 110 -1.31 9.80 14.53
C PHE A 110 -1.04 10.13 16.01
N THR A 111 -0.52 9.17 16.73
CA THR A 111 0.02 9.35 18.08
C THR A 111 1.25 8.47 18.28
N SER A 112 2.10 8.81 19.25
CA SER A 112 3.26 8.00 19.63
C SER A 112 3.39 7.98 21.16
N THR A 113 3.71 6.80 21.69
CA THR A 113 4.00 6.62 23.12
C THR A 113 5.42 7.05 23.50
N ASN A 114 6.27 7.37 22.52
CA ASN A 114 7.64 7.84 22.75
C ASN A 114 7.68 9.32 23.12
N PRO A 115 8.07 9.69 24.35
CA PRO A 115 8.16 11.09 24.77
C PRO A 115 9.32 11.85 24.10
N ASN A 116 10.27 11.12 23.50
CA ASN A 116 11.44 11.67 22.81
C ASN A 116 11.37 11.42 21.29
N ILE A 117 10.17 11.30 20.74
CA ILE A 117 9.96 11.09 19.30
C ILE A 117 10.71 12.15 18.50
N SER A 118 11.40 11.72 17.45
CA SER A 118 12.15 12.57 16.54
C SER A 118 12.07 12.03 15.11
N GLY A 119 12.56 12.81 14.16
CA GLY A 119 12.51 12.49 12.74
C GLY A 119 11.12 12.73 12.12
N GLU A 120 11.02 12.41 10.85
CA GLU A 120 9.80 12.59 10.06
C GLU A 120 9.00 11.29 10.01
N ARG A 121 7.69 11.41 9.79
CA ARG A 121 6.77 10.32 9.48
C ARG A 121 6.08 10.65 8.16
N PHE A 122 6.11 9.73 7.23
CA PHE A 122 5.37 9.84 5.98
C PHE A 122 4.15 8.93 6.05
N PHE A 123 3.04 9.44 5.56
CA PHE A 123 1.77 8.70 5.54
C PHE A 123 1.35 8.48 4.09
N SER A 124 0.98 7.25 3.75
CA SER A 124 0.43 6.89 2.46
C SER A 124 -1.02 6.42 2.59
N PHE A 125 -1.76 6.63 1.53
CA PHE A 125 -3.14 6.20 1.36
C PHE A 125 -3.20 5.22 0.20
N THR A 126 -3.70 4.02 0.45
CA THR A 126 -3.71 2.95 -0.55
C THR A 126 -5.10 2.36 -0.68
N ILE A 127 -5.52 2.18 -1.93
CA ILE A 127 -6.71 1.42 -2.29
C ILE A 127 -6.25 -0.01 -2.50
N GLY A 128 -6.77 -0.95 -1.71
CA GLY A 128 -6.34 -2.34 -1.76
C GLY A 128 -5.32 -2.70 -0.68
N ASP A 129 -4.66 -3.86 -0.84
CA ASP A 129 -3.79 -4.49 0.16
C ASP A 129 -2.30 -4.14 -0.02
N ALA A 130 -1.95 -3.36 -1.04
CA ALA A 130 -0.57 -2.98 -1.30
C ALA A 130 -0.03 -1.99 -0.26
N ASN A 131 1.26 -2.08 0.01
CA ASN A 131 2.01 -1.06 0.73
C ASN A 131 2.66 -0.10 -0.29
N TYR A 132 2.53 1.19 -0.08
CA TYR A 132 3.10 2.21 -0.96
C TYR A 132 4.34 2.84 -0.33
N LEU A 133 5.43 2.93 -1.07
CA LEU A 133 6.66 3.60 -0.65
C LEU A 133 6.87 4.89 -1.48
N PRO A 134 6.72 6.08 -0.87
CA PRO A 134 6.81 7.35 -1.59
C PRO A 134 8.18 7.64 -2.22
N SER A 135 9.27 7.13 -1.61
CA SER A 135 10.63 7.38 -2.11
C SER A 135 10.92 6.70 -3.45
N THR A 136 10.21 5.62 -3.75
CA THR A 136 10.35 4.87 -5.02
C THR A 136 9.14 5.03 -5.94
N ASP A 137 8.03 5.55 -5.44
CA ASP A 137 6.73 5.61 -6.13
C ASP A 137 6.21 4.20 -6.52
N HIS A 138 6.52 3.19 -5.70
CA HIS A 138 6.16 1.80 -5.94
C HIS A 138 5.15 1.28 -4.91
N PHE A 139 4.34 0.30 -5.36
CA PHE A 139 3.47 -0.51 -4.52
C PHE A 139 4.07 -1.89 -4.32
N TYR A 140 4.04 -2.39 -3.09
CA TYR A 140 4.57 -3.69 -2.70
C TYR A 140 3.42 -4.56 -2.19
N ILE A 141 3.31 -5.76 -2.74
CA ILE A 141 2.28 -6.74 -2.37
C ILE A 141 2.93 -8.10 -2.20
N PHE A 142 2.77 -8.71 -1.03
CA PHE A 142 3.13 -10.11 -0.83
C PHE A 142 2.01 -11.00 -1.35
N LYS A 143 2.33 -11.90 -2.27
CA LYS A 143 1.39 -12.92 -2.78
C LYS A 143 1.81 -14.29 -2.28
N GLU A 144 1.05 -14.81 -1.32
CA GLU A 144 1.28 -16.15 -0.80
C GLU A 144 1.00 -17.18 -1.91
N ASN A 145 2.02 -17.98 -2.24
CA ASN A 145 1.88 -19.09 -3.18
C ASN A 145 2.86 -20.20 -2.78
N ASN A 146 2.31 -21.30 -2.27
CA ASN A 146 3.11 -22.41 -1.79
C ASN A 146 3.74 -23.20 -2.93
N LEU A 147 5.02 -23.56 -2.78
CA LEU A 147 5.77 -24.45 -3.69
C LEU A 147 5.97 -23.88 -5.13
N VAL A 148 5.96 -22.58 -5.30
CA VAL A 148 6.31 -21.94 -6.57
C VAL A 148 7.83 -21.86 -6.73
N THR A 149 8.34 -22.16 -7.93
CA THR A 149 9.75 -21.93 -8.28
C THR A 149 10.02 -20.45 -8.49
N TRP A 150 11.30 -20.01 -8.43
CA TRP A 150 11.65 -18.63 -8.71
C TRP A 150 11.20 -18.19 -10.12
N SER A 151 11.42 -19.05 -11.14
CA SER A 151 11.02 -18.77 -12.52
C SER A 151 9.50 -18.61 -12.67
N ASP A 152 8.73 -19.46 -11.99
CA ASP A 152 7.27 -19.36 -12.00
C ASP A 152 6.79 -18.12 -11.24
N ALA A 153 7.41 -17.79 -10.11
CA ALA A 153 7.11 -16.59 -9.34
C ALA A 153 7.35 -15.32 -10.17
N LYS A 154 8.47 -15.28 -10.93
CA LYS A 154 8.78 -14.20 -11.87
C LYS A 154 7.69 -14.04 -12.93
N ILE A 155 7.28 -15.15 -13.57
CA ILE A 155 6.21 -15.14 -14.58
C ILE A 155 4.88 -14.66 -13.97
N LEU A 156 4.52 -15.13 -12.78
CA LEU A 156 3.29 -14.72 -12.09
C LEU A 156 3.32 -13.24 -11.71
N ALA A 157 4.44 -12.74 -11.22
CA ALA A 157 4.60 -11.33 -10.89
C ALA A 157 4.48 -10.45 -12.15
N GLU A 158 5.16 -10.82 -13.24
CA GLU A 158 5.10 -10.12 -14.51
C GLU A 158 3.74 -10.21 -15.23
N ALA A 159 2.93 -11.21 -14.90
CA ALA A 159 1.54 -11.32 -15.37
C ALA A 159 0.55 -10.53 -14.51
N SER A 160 0.96 -10.06 -13.34
CA SER A 160 0.11 -9.31 -12.43
C SER A 160 0.03 -7.83 -12.82
N THR A 161 -1.08 -7.20 -12.48
CA THR A 161 -1.25 -5.76 -12.60
C THR A 161 -1.89 -5.21 -11.32
N TYR A 162 -1.56 -3.97 -10.97
CA TYR A 162 -2.20 -3.24 -9.88
C TYR A 162 -2.54 -1.82 -10.36
N TYR A 163 -3.82 -1.51 -10.48
CA TYR A 163 -4.34 -0.25 -11.07
C TYR A 163 -3.65 0.13 -12.39
N GLY A 164 -3.48 -0.86 -13.29
CA GLY A 164 -2.84 -0.66 -14.60
C GLY A 164 -1.30 -0.64 -14.57
N LEU A 165 -0.68 -0.65 -13.40
CA LEU A 165 0.77 -0.78 -13.24
C LEU A 165 1.18 -2.23 -13.41
N GLN A 166 2.25 -2.47 -14.18
CA GLN A 166 2.81 -3.80 -14.40
C GLN A 166 3.57 -4.29 -13.16
N GLY A 167 3.24 -5.49 -12.68
CA GLY A 167 3.96 -6.14 -11.60
C GLY A 167 5.30 -6.75 -12.03
N TYR A 168 6.19 -6.94 -11.07
CA TYR A 168 7.45 -7.69 -11.21
C TYR A 168 7.93 -8.17 -9.83
N LEU A 169 8.85 -9.14 -9.78
CA LEU A 169 9.47 -9.53 -8.52
C LEU A 169 10.28 -8.37 -7.96
N VAL A 170 10.15 -8.14 -6.67
CA VAL A 170 10.75 -6.98 -5.99
C VAL A 170 12.26 -6.92 -6.21
N THR A 171 12.74 -5.72 -6.54
CA THR A 171 14.14 -5.31 -6.52
C THR A 171 14.34 -4.43 -5.29
N ILE A 172 15.44 -4.59 -4.56
CA ILE A 172 15.68 -3.92 -3.28
C ILE A 172 16.95 -3.08 -3.40
N LEU A 173 16.80 -1.77 -3.49
CA LEU A 173 17.89 -0.82 -3.70
C LEU A 173 18.15 0.06 -2.46
N SER A 174 17.23 0.04 -1.48
CA SER A 174 17.32 0.86 -0.28
C SER A 174 16.93 0.06 0.96
N GLU A 175 17.31 0.59 2.13
CA GLU A 175 16.88 0.04 3.42
C GLU A 175 15.35 0.15 3.58
N GLU A 176 14.75 1.24 3.11
CA GLU A 176 13.29 1.45 3.15
C GLU A 176 12.55 0.38 2.34
N GLU A 177 13.03 0.04 1.14
CA GLU A 177 12.46 -1.04 0.34
C GLU A 177 12.63 -2.41 1.01
N SER A 178 13.78 -2.64 1.65
CA SER A 178 14.00 -3.87 2.41
C SER A 178 13.02 -4.02 3.56
N VAL A 179 12.80 -2.95 4.32
CA VAL A 179 11.86 -2.93 5.45
C VAL A 179 10.44 -3.16 4.97
N ILE A 180 9.94 -2.37 4.02
CA ILE A 180 8.54 -2.45 3.57
C ILE A 180 8.25 -3.80 2.88
N SER A 181 9.22 -4.38 2.19
CA SER A 181 9.08 -5.70 1.58
C SER A 181 9.08 -6.81 2.63
N ALA A 182 9.93 -6.71 3.67
CA ALA A 182 10.05 -7.71 4.72
C ALA A 182 8.82 -7.73 5.65
N GLU A 183 8.20 -6.59 5.93
CA GLU A 183 7.04 -6.46 6.81
C GLU A 183 5.80 -7.21 6.28
N GLN A 184 5.70 -7.44 4.97
CA GLN A 184 4.59 -8.17 4.36
C GLN A 184 4.77 -9.69 4.38
N ILE A 185 5.99 -10.18 4.66
CA ILE A 185 6.31 -11.60 4.52
C ILE A 185 6.05 -12.33 5.83
N THR A 186 5.20 -13.34 5.81
CA THR A 186 4.97 -14.26 6.93
C THR A 186 5.93 -15.46 6.95
N GLY A 187 6.99 -15.42 6.16
CA GLY A 187 7.96 -16.53 6.02
C GLY A 187 9.10 -16.16 5.09
N THR A 188 9.28 -16.93 4.02
CA THR A 188 10.26 -16.66 2.96
C THR A 188 9.55 -16.27 1.67
N GLY A 189 10.15 -15.38 0.89
CA GLY A 189 9.62 -14.94 -0.40
C GLY A 189 10.71 -14.87 -1.46
N TRP A 190 10.32 -14.99 -2.72
CA TRP A 190 11.18 -14.76 -3.87
C TRP A 190 11.34 -13.26 -4.12
N ILE A 191 12.58 -12.85 -4.42
CA ILE A 191 12.92 -11.50 -4.90
C ILE A 191 13.39 -11.58 -6.35
N GLY A 192 13.51 -10.44 -7.02
CA GLY A 192 13.88 -10.36 -8.46
C GLY A 192 15.35 -10.57 -8.75
N ALA A 193 16.11 -11.24 -7.89
CA ALA A 193 17.55 -11.47 -8.00
C ALA A 193 17.87 -12.90 -8.43
N SER A 194 18.94 -13.08 -9.25
CA SER A 194 19.51 -14.37 -9.60
C SER A 194 20.98 -14.23 -9.97
N ASP A 195 21.76 -15.31 -9.78
CA ASP A 195 23.12 -15.49 -10.27
C ASP A 195 23.22 -16.62 -11.31
N GLU A 196 22.08 -16.99 -11.94
CA GLU A 196 22.00 -18.11 -12.88
C GLU A 196 22.90 -17.96 -14.11
N ASP A 197 23.21 -16.73 -14.53
CA ASP A 197 24.06 -16.47 -15.70
C ASP A 197 25.55 -16.63 -15.37
N ASN A 198 25.96 -16.35 -14.13
CA ASN A 198 27.33 -16.46 -13.65
C ASN A 198 27.33 -16.66 -12.14
N GLU A 199 27.63 -17.87 -11.69
CA GLU A 199 27.64 -18.24 -10.26
C GLU A 199 28.42 -17.24 -9.41
N GLY A 200 27.76 -16.70 -8.38
CA GLY A 200 28.29 -15.70 -7.46
C GLY A 200 28.16 -14.26 -7.92
N GLU A 201 27.72 -13.99 -9.15
CA GLU A 201 27.43 -12.65 -9.65
C GLU A 201 25.92 -12.40 -9.64
N TRP A 202 25.43 -11.77 -8.57
CA TRP A 202 24.02 -11.50 -8.39
C TRP A 202 23.58 -10.25 -9.11
N LYS A 203 22.50 -10.36 -9.89
CA LYS A 203 21.90 -9.26 -10.60
C LYS A 203 20.38 -9.27 -10.49
N TRP A 204 19.79 -8.11 -10.65
CA TRP A 204 18.36 -8.00 -10.78
C TRP A 204 17.89 -8.54 -12.13
N MET A 205 16.90 -9.42 -12.12
CA MET A 205 16.36 -10.09 -13.31
C MET A 205 14.94 -9.63 -13.64
N SER A 206 14.42 -8.64 -12.91
CA SER A 206 13.04 -8.16 -12.99
C SER A 206 13.01 -6.66 -12.78
N GLY A 207 11.91 -6.00 -13.16
CA GLY A 207 11.70 -4.58 -12.96
C GLY A 207 12.62 -3.65 -13.79
N PRO A 208 12.59 -2.35 -13.47
CA PRO A 208 13.42 -1.33 -14.14
C PRO A 208 14.93 -1.56 -13.98
N GLU A 209 15.36 -2.24 -12.92
CA GLU A 209 16.75 -2.53 -12.57
C GLU A 209 17.30 -3.79 -13.24
N SER A 210 16.50 -4.46 -14.08
CA SER A 210 16.89 -5.71 -14.75
C SER A 210 18.24 -5.58 -15.47
N GLY A 211 19.14 -6.52 -15.18
CA GLY A 211 20.52 -6.56 -15.70
C GLY A 211 21.55 -5.83 -14.81
N THR A 212 21.14 -5.13 -13.75
CA THR A 212 22.07 -4.46 -12.83
C THR A 212 22.69 -5.47 -11.86
N ILE A 213 24.02 -5.55 -11.83
CA ILE A 213 24.78 -6.34 -10.85
C ILE A 213 24.82 -5.54 -9.54
N PHE A 214 24.47 -6.17 -8.43
CA PHE A 214 24.48 -5.54 -7.12
C PHE A 214 25.36 -6.25 -6.08
N TRP A 215 25.81 -7.48 -6.39
CA TRP A 215 26.73 -8.23 -5.55
C TRP A 215 27.56 -9.22 -6.40
N ASN A 216 28.88 -9.35 -6.06
CA ASN A 216 29.84 -10.27 -6.69
C ASN A 216 31.00 -10.60 -5.75
#